data_bfe529ab559c52a794aff4f444b42637
#
_entry.id   bfe529ab559c52a794aff4f444b42637
#
_cell.length_a   1.000
_cell.length_b   1.000
_cell.length_c   1.000
_cell.angle_alpha   90.00
_cell.angle_beta   90.00
_cell.angle_gamma   90.00
#
_symmetry.space_group_name_H-M   'P 1'
#
loop_
_entity.id
_entity.type
_entity.pdbx_description
1 polymer ?
#
loop_
_entity_poly.entity_id
_entity_poly.type
_entity_poly.pdbx_seq_one_letter_code
_entity_poly.pdbx_strand_id
1 'polypeptide(L)'
;MTVTEEYRPVFAGKVLEELQDILGRYPTKQAALLPALWVVQRERGWISDRNMAEVGEVLGVTPAYVKGVVTFYTMYHQHPVGRNFVQVCTTSPCNICGAEGVVKAFLEQTGAKDAGATSPDGKWTIIEVECLGACGFATPVLINDDFVENVTPDKVADLVKKYR
;
A
#
# COMPACT_ATOMS: atom_id res chain seq x y z
N MET A 1 -3.05 10.93 29.12
CA MET A 1 -2.67 12.25 28.59
C MET A 1 -2.38 12.05 27.11
N THR A 2 -3.35 12.37 26.25
CA THR A 2 -3.19 12.32 24.80
C THR A 2 -2.41 13.56 24.39
N VAL A 3 -1.14 13.39 24.06
CA VAL A 3 -0.38 14.41 23.35
C VAL A 3 -1.05 14.52 21.99
N THR A 4 -1.79 15.59 21.75
CA THR A 4 -2.26 15.95 20.42
C THR A 4 -1.03 16.37 19.64
N GLU A 5 -0.40 15.42 18.93
CA GLU A 5 0.64 15.75 17.97
C GLU A 5 0.06 16.78 16.99
N GLU A 6 0.70 17.96 16.96
CA GLU A 6 0.29 19.04 16.08
C GLU A 6 0.42 18.57 14.62
N TYR A 7 -0.70 18.55 13.91
CA TYR A 7 -0.72 18.08 12.53
C TYR A 7 0.17 18.97 11.67
N ARG A 8 1.15 18.35 11.03
CA ARG A 8 2.01 19.03 10.05
C ARG A 8 1.49 18.77 8.66
N PRO A 9 1.13 19.81 7.88
CA PRO A 9 0.70 19.65 6.50
C PRO A 9 1.73 18.84 5.67
N VAL A 10 1.24 18.01 4.76
CA VAL A 10 2.07 17.26 3.82
C VAL A 10 2.56 18.18 2.72
N PHE A 11 1.65 19.00 2.19
CA PHE A 11 1.95 19.89 1.09
C PHE A 11 2.61 21.19 1.58
N ALA A 12 3.92 21.10 1.89
CA ALA A 12 4.74 22.22 2.30
C ALA A 12 6.12 22.16 1.62
N GLY A 13 6.75 23.31 1.40
CA GLY A 13 8.07 23.39 0.78
C GLY A 13 8.14 22.66 -0.57
N LYS A 14 9.12 21.77 -0.74
CA LYS A 14 9.34 21.00 -1.99
C LYS A 14 8.16 20.11 -2.39
N VAL A 15 7.44 19.58 -1.40
CA VAL A 15 6.27 18.72 -1.66
C VAL A 15 5.12 19.54 -2.27
N LEU A 16 4.98 20.78 -1.85
CA LEU A 16 4.03 21.71 -2.46
C LEU A 16 4.42 22.07 -3.91
N GLU A 17 5.71 22.28 -4.17
CA GLU A 17 6.21 22.53 -5.53
C GLU A 17 5.93 21.35 -6.46
N GLU A 18 6.18 20.13 -6.00
CA GLU A 18 5.85 18.89 -6.73
C GLU A 18 4.36 18.78 -7.02
N LEU A 19 3.51 19.07 -6.02
CA LEU A 19 2.06 19.05 -6.21
C LEU A 19 1.64 20.10 -7.26
N GLN A 20 2.22 21.29 -7.26
CA GLN A 20 1.93 22.32 -8.26
C GLN A 20 2.32 21.86 -9.68
N ASP A 21 3.46 21.21 -9.84
CA ASP A 21 3.88 20.60 -11.10
C ASP A 21 2.90 19.51 -11.57
N ILE A 22 2.47 18.63 -10.64
CA ILE A 22 1.42 17.64 -10.93
C ILE A 22 0.14 18.32 -11.40
N LEU A 23 -0.35 19.33 -10.69
CA LEU A 23 -1.58 20.05 -11.03
C LEU A 23 -1.50 20.68 -12.43
N GLY A 24 -0.33 21.16 -12.85
CA GLY A 24 -0.09 21.72 -14.17
C GLY A 24 -0.22 20.71 -15.33
N ARG A 25 -0.14 19.42 -15.06
CA ARG A 25 -0.25 18.34 -16.07
C ARG A 25 -1.68 17.88 -16.34
N TYR A 26 -2.63 18.28 -15.52
CA TYR A 26 -4.02 17.80 -15.59
C TYR A 26 -4.98 18.95 -15.97
N PRO A 27 -6.04 18.68 -16.73
CA PRO A 27 -7.00 19.69 -17.16
C PRO A 27 -7.84 20.26 -16.01
N THR A 28 -7.99 19.51 -14.93
CA THR A 28 -8.69 19.93 -13.70
C THR A 28 -7.94 19.47 -12.47
N LYS A 29 -8.06 20.21 -11.37
CA LYS A 29 -7.46 19.81 -10.09
C LYS A 29 -7.96 18.42 -9.62
N GLN A 30 -9.25 18.14 -9.82
CA GLN A 30 -9.84 16.84 -9.46
C GLN A 30 -9.17 15.67 -10.20
N ALA A 31 -8.76 15.84 -11.46
CA ALA A 31 -8.08 14.79 -12.22
C ALA A 31 -6.69 14.42 -11.65
N ALA A 32 -6.10 15.32 -10.86
CA ALA A 32 -4.81 15.08 -10.18
C ALA A 32 -4.95 14.36 -8.83
N LEU A 33 -6.14 13.86 -8.45
CA LEU A 33 -6.38 13.26 -7.14
C LEU A 33 -5.49 12.03 -6.89
N LEU A 34 -5.40 11.11 -7.84
CA LEU A 34 -4.59 9.90 -7.67
C LEU A 34 -3.09 10.22 -7.46
N PRO A 35 -2.43 11.02 -8.31
CA PRO A 35 -1.04 11.37 -8.06
C PRO A 35 -0.84 12.20 -6.79
N ALA A 36 -1.78 13.06 -6.38
CA ALA A 36 -1.69 13.78 -5.11
C ALA A 36 -1.72 12.82 -3.91
N LEU A 37 -2.57 11.79 -3.94
CA LEU A 37 -2.62 10.74 -2.91
C LEU A 37 -1.32 9.92 -2.87
N TRP A 38 -0.69 9.66 -4.02
CA TRP A 38 0.63 9.01 -4.07
C TRP A 38 1.71 9.85 -3.40
N VAL A 39 1.73 11.16 -3.60
CA VAL A 39 2.64 12.06 -2.91
C VAL A 39 2.44 11.95 -1.40
N VAL A 40 1.19 11.99 -0.92
CA VAL A 40 0.88 11.84 0.50
C VAL A 40 1.37 10.50 1.05
N GLN A 41 1.07 9.40 0.36
CA GLN A 41 1.47 8.05 0.81
C GLN A 41 2.98 7.89 0.87
N ARG A 42 3.71 8.43 -0.10
CA ARG A 42 5.17 8.42 -0.10
C ARG A 42 5.76 9.18 1.09
N GLU A 43 5.19 10.34 1.42
CA GLU A 43 5.70 11.20 2.51
C GLU A 43 5.31 10.69 3.90
N ARG A 44 4.17 10.00 4.03
CA ARG A 44 3.62 9.58 5.33
C ARG A 44 3.60 8.06 5.54
N GLY A 45 3.82 7.27 4.49
CA GLY A 45 3.68 5.82 4.49
C GLY A 45 2.23 5.32 4.38
N TRP A 46 1.25 6.15 4.72
CA TRP A 46 -0.18 5.85 4.66
C TRP A 46 -1.01 7.14 4.61
N ILE A 47 -2.30 7.03 4.30
CA ILE A 47 -3.20 8.16 4.11
C ILE A 47 -4.24 8.20 5.22
N SER A 48 -4.05 9.10 6.19
CA SER A 48 -4.99 9.33 7.29
C SER A 48 -6.21 10.16 6.87
N ASP A 49 -7.27 10.16 7.69
CA ASP A 49 -8.43 11.03 7.46
C ASP A 49 -8.03 12.52 7.40
N ARG A 50 -7.01 12.94 8.16
CA ARG A 50 -6.47 14.31 8.10
C ARG A 50 -5.77 14.59 6.77
N ASN A 51 -5.01 13.62 6.24
CA ASN A 51 -4.41 13.74 4.92
C ASN A 51 -5.47 13.82 3.81
N MET A 52 -6.55 13.02 3.93
CA MET A 52 -7.66 13.08 2.97
C MET A 52 -8.35 14.46 2.98
N ALA A 53 -8.51 15.07 4.16
CA ALA A 53 -9.05 16.42 4.27
C ALA A 53 -8.12 17.45 3.62
N GLU A 54 -6.81 17.40 3.86
CA GLU A 54 -5.82 18.28 3.24
C GLU A 54 -5.81 18.16 1.70
N VAL A 55 -5.82 16.92 1.18
CA VAL A 55 -5.92 16.67 -0.27
C VAL A 55 -7.22 17.27 -0.83
N GLY A 56 -8.34 17.07 -0.11
CA GLY A 56 -9.63 17.63 -0.52
C GLY A 56 -9.61 19.14 -0.61
N GLU A 57 -9.04 19.82 0.37
CA GLU A 57 -8.92 21.28 0.40
C GLU A 57 -8.10 21.80 -0.78
N VAL A 58 -6.93 21.23 -1.04
CA VAL A 58 -6.04 21.68 -2.13
C VAL A 58 -6.66 21.43 -3.51
N LEU A 59 -7.36 20.32 -3.69
CA LEU A 59 -7.98 19.97 -4.98
C LEU A 59 -9.38 20.58 -5.17
N GLY A 60 -9.97 21.15 -4.12
CA GLY A 60 -11.34 21.69 -4.17
C GLY A 60 -12.41 20.60 -4.25
N VAL A 61 -12.18 19.44 -3.62
CA VAL A 61 -13.14 18.33 -3.52
C VAL A 61 -13.42 18.00 -2.05
N THR A 62 -14.55 17.34 -1.78
CA THR A 62 -14.89 17.01 -0.39
C THR A 62 -14.01 15.89 0.17
N PRO A 63 -13.70 15.87 1.48
CA PRO A 63 -12.98 14.75 2.11
C PRO A 63 -13.68 13.40 1.90
N ALA A 64 -15.01 13.39 1.85
CA ALA A 64 -15.79 12.19 1.56
C ALA A 64 -15.52 11.64 0.14
N TYR A 65 -15.37 12.53 -0.85
CA TYR A 65 -14.98 12.13 -2.20
C TYR A 65 -13.58 11.53 -2.22
N VAL A 66 -12.62 12.17 -1.55
CA VAL A 66 -11.24 11.65 -1.42
C VAL A 66 -11.25 10.29 -0.76
N LYS A 67 -12.01 10.11 0.33
CA LYS A 67 -12.15 8.83 1.03
C LYS A 67 -12.72 7.74 0.13
N GLY A 68 -13.74 8.07 -0.67
CA GLY A 68 -14.30 7.13 -1.66
C GLY A 68 -13.24 6.62 -2.64
N VAL A 69 -12.33 7.49 -3.10
CA VAL A 69 -11.22 7.10 -3.99
C VAL A 69 -10.19 6.25 -3.25
N VAL A 70 -9.78 6.66 -2.04
CA VAL A 70 -8.79 5.91 -1.24
C VAL A 70 -9.29 4.51 -0.89
N THR A 71 -10.57 4.35 -0.58
CA THR A 71 -11.16 3.04 -0.27
C THR A 71 -11.39 2.17 -1.50
N PHE A 72 -11.57 2.76 -2.66
CA PHE A 72 -11.75 2.04 -3.93
C PHE A 72 -10.43 1.46 -4.45
N TYR A 73 -9.34 2.22 -4.39
CA TYR A 73 -8.05 1.81 -4.91
C TYR A 73 -7.22 1.14 -3.82
N THR A 74 -7.04 -0.17 -3.89
CA THR A 74 -6.35 -1.00 -2.88
C THR A 74 -4.85 -0.68 -2.71
N MET A 75 -4.26 0.07 -3.63
CA MET A 75 -2.88 0.54 -3.54
C MET A 75 -2.67 1.64 -2.48
N TYR A 76 -3.75 2.27 -1.99
CA TYR A 76 -3.66 3.28 -0.93
C TYR A 76 -3.83 2.65 0.44
N HIS A 77 -2.84 2.88 1.30
CA HIS A 77 -2.84 2.38 2.67
C HIS A 77 -3.62 3.32 3.57
N GLN A 78 -4.66 2.81 4.21
CA GLN A 78 -5.49 3.57 5.17
C GLN A 78 -4.99 3.44 6.61
N HIS A 79 -3.98 2.59 6.83
CA HIS A 79 -3.35 2.32 8.12
C HIS A 79 -1.84 2.21 7.92
N PRO A 80 -1.03 2.43 8.98
CA PRO A 80 0.39 2.14 8.92
C PRO A 80 0.67 0.71 8.50
N VAL A 81 1.59 0.55 7.55
CA VAL A 81 2.06 -0.75 7.06
C VAL A 81 3.55 -0.92 7.34
N GLY A 82 4.02 -2.15 7.33
CA GLY A 82 5.45 -2.45 7.42
C GLY A 82 6.24 -1.92 6.22
N ARG A 83 7.54 -1.74 6.40
CA ARG A 83 8.45 -1.30 5.33
C ARG A 83 8.36 -2.19 4.08
N ASN A 84 8.13 -3.47 4.26
CA ASN A 84 7.90 -4.44 3.20
C ASN A 84 6.41 -4.82 3.21
N PHE A 85 5.70 -4.35 2.22
CA PHE A 85 4.29 -4.64 2.02
C PHE A 85 4.16 -5.77 1.00
N VAL A 86 3.69 -6.92 1.45
CA VAL A 86 3.60 -8.16 0.67
C VAL A 86 2.16 -8.43 0.31
N GLN A 87 1.86 -8.53 -0.97
CA GLN A 87 0.55 -8.85 -1.50
C GLN A 87 0.62 -10.22 -2.19
N VAL A 88 -0.10 -11.19 -1.67
CA VAL A 88 -0.15 -12.56 -2.22
C VAL A 88 -1.47 -12.77 -2.94
N CYS A 89 -1.43 -13.13 -4.21
CA CYS A 89 -2.64 -13.48 -4.96
C CYS A 89 -3.25 -14.78 -4.44
N THR A 90 -4.50 -14.72 -3.96
CA THR A 90 -5.24 -15.88 -3.43
C THR A 90 -6.49 -16.22 -4.24
N THR A 91 -6.61 -15.72 -5.48
CA THR A 91 -7.69 -16.06 -6.40
C THR A 91 -7.63 -17.53 -6.81
N SER A 92 -8.73 -18.12 -7.23
CA SER A 92 -8.89 -19.56 -7.46
C SER A 92 -7.72 -20.27 -8.17
N PRO A 93 -7.14 -19.77 -9.28
CA PRO A 93 -5.99 -20.44 -9.91
C PRO A 93 -4.77 -20.50 -8.99
N CYS A 94 -4.50 -19.43 -8.24
CA CYS A 94 -3.38 -19.36 -7.31
C CYS A 94 -3.61 -20.25 -6.08
N ASN A 95 -4.84 -20.33 -5.58
CA ASN A 95 -5.19 -21.26 -4.49
C ASN A 95 -5.00 -22.72 -4.87
N ILE A 96 -5.40 -23.09 -6.09
CA ILE A 96 -5.13 -24.45 -6.63
C ILE A 96 -3.62 -24.73 -6.69
N CYS A 97 -2.80 -23.70 -6.94
CA CYS A 97 -1.34 -23.79 -6.97
C CYS A 97 -0.69 -23.63 -5.56
N GLY A 98 -1.47 -23.54 -4.48
CA GLY A 98 -0.95 -23.53 -3.11
C GLY A 98 -0.68 -22.14 -2.51
N ALA A 99 -1.41 -21.10 -2.95
CA ALA A 99 -1.25 -19.72 -2.46
C ALA A 99 -1.41 -19.59 -0.93
N GLU A 100 -2.33 -20.34 -0.32
CA GLU A 100 -2.51 -20.35 1.14
C GLU A 100 -1.21 -20.78 1.86
N GLY A 101 -0.48 -21.76 1.30
CA GLY A 101 0.82 -22.18 1.81
C GLY A 101 1.87 -21.08 1.71
N VAL A 102 1.82 -20.25 0.65
CA VAL A 102 2.71 -19.09 0.49
C VAL A 102 2.40 -18.01 1.54
N VAL A 103 1.12 -17.67 1.75
CA VAL A 103 0.70 -16.73 2.81
C VAL A 103 1.19 -17.22 4.17
N LYS A 104 0.91 -18.47 4.52
CA LYS A 104 1.34 -19.06 5.78
C LYS A 104 2.86 -19.00 5.97
N ALA A 105 3.64 -19.31 4.93
CA ALA A 105 5.09 -19.25 4.97
C ALA A 105 5.60 -17.81 5.22
N PHE A 106 5.00 -16.80 4.59
CA PHE A 106 5.33 -15.39 4.89
C PHE A 106 5.02 -15.03 6.33
N LEU A 107 3.84 -15.39 6.86
CA LEU A 107 3.47 -15.11 8.25
C LEU A 107 4.47 -15.75 9.23
N GLU A 108 4.82 -17.02 9.03
CA GLU A 108 5.79 -17.75 9.86
C GLU A 108 7.20 -17.13 9.80
N GLN A 109 7.68 -16.76 8.61
CA GLN A 109 9.03 -16.20 8.43
C GLN A 109 9.18 -14.76 8.96
N THR A 110 8.09 -14.00 9.01
CA THR A 110 8.10 -12.59 9.44
C THR A 110 7.60 -12.40 10.87
N GLY A 111 6.93 -13.41 11.43
CA GLY A 111 6.29 -13.33 12.75
C GLY A 111 5.02 -12.47 12.76
N ALA A 112 4.48 -12.09 11.60
CA ALA A 112 3.17 -11.44 11.53
C ALA A 112 2.08 -12.42 11.97
N LYS A 113 1.12 -11.93 12.78
CA LYS A 113 0.12 -12.79 13.41
C LYS A 113 -0.90 -13.34 12.40
N ASP A 114 -1.41 -12.46 11.56
CA ASP A 114 -2.48 -12.75 10.60
C ASP A 114 -2.24 -11.93 9.33
N ALA A 115 -2.89 -12.31 8.23
CA ALA A 115 -2.94 -11.48 7.04
C ALA A 115 -3.62 -10.13 7.34
N GLY A 116 -2.98 -9.03 6.92
CA GLY A 116 -3.35 -7.66 7.26
C GLY A 116 -2.66 -7.10 8.50
N ALA A 117 -2.09 -7.95 9.36
CA ALA A 117 -1.34 -7.48 10.52
C ALA A 117 0.12 -7.17 10.15
N THR A 118 0.67 -6.14 10.80
CA THR A 118 2.11 -5.84 10.71
C THR A 118 2.90 -6.69 11.69
N SER A 119 4.07 -7.17 11.27
CA SER A 119 4.98 -7.96 12.13
C SER A 119 5.41 -7.16 13.38
N PRO A 120 5.76 -7.84 14.50
CA PRO A 120 6.13 -7.16 15.74
C PRO A 120 7.34 -6.21 15.63
N ASP A 121 8.22 -6.46 14.67
CA ASP A 121 9.37 -5.60 14.37
C ASP A 121 9.05 -4.40 13.46
N GLY A 122 7.79 -4.26 13.04
CA GLY A 122 7.32 -3.19 12.17
C GLY A 122 7.79 -3.27 10.72
N LYS A 123 8.43 -4.37 10.31
CA LYS A 123 9.05 -4.45 8.98
C LYS A 123 8.16 -5.04 7.91
N TRP A 124 7.20 -5.88 8.24
CA TRP A 124 6.43 -6.66 7.29
C TRP A 124 4.93 -6.51 7.51
N THR A 125 4.19 -6.30 6.45
CA THR A 125 2.73 -6.47 6.42
C THR A 125 2.40 -7.37 5.25
N ILE A 126 1.72 -8.48 5.53
CA ILE A 126 1.33 -9.46 4.52
C ILE A 126 -0.18 -9.35 4.34
N ILE A 127 -0.64 -9.20 3.10
CA ILE A 127 -2.07 -9.23 2.78
C ILE A 127 -2.35 -10.24 1.68
N GLU A 128 -3.54 -10.80 1.75
CA GLU A 128 -4.14 -11.53 0.63
C GLU A 128 -4.81 -10.55 -0.31
N VAL A 129 -4.59 -10.71 -1.60
CA VAL A 129 -5.20 -9.86 -2.61
C VAL A 129 -5.89 -10.71 -3.68
N GLU A 130 -6.80 -10.06 -4.39
CA GLU A 130 -7.43 -10.62 -5.57
C GLU A 130 -6.40 -10.80 -6.70
N CYS A 131 -6.85 -10.99 -7.92
CA CYS A 131 -6.01 -11.38 -9.05
C CYS A 131 -4.92 -10.36 -9.41
N LEU A 132 -3.65 -10.79 -9.38
CA LEU A 132 -2.49 -10.03 -9.87
C LEU A 132 -2.19 -10.24 -11.37
N GLY A 133 -3.06 -10.94 -12.10
CA GLY A 133 -2.98 -11.06 -13.57
C GLY A 133 -1.96 -12.06 -14.12
N ALA A 134 -1.29 -12.87 -13.29
CA ALA A 134 -0.21 -13.79 -13.71
C ALA A 134 -0.56 -15.27 -13.46
N CYS A 135 -1.74 -15.72 -13.86
CA CYS A 135 -2.22 -17.08 -13.61
C CYS A 135 -1.31 -18.17 -14.20
N GLY A 136 -0.58 -17.90 -15.32
CA GLY A 136 0.39 -18.81 -15.91
C GLY A 136 1.68 -18.98 -15.08
N PHE A 137 1.89 -18.15 -14.08
CA PHE A 137 3.07 -18.10 -13.20
C PHE A 137 2.69 -18.08 -11.73
N ALA A 138 1.65 -18.85 -11.38
CA ALA A 138 1.11 -18.91 -10.02
C ALA A 138 2.14 -19.51 -9.03
N THR A 139 2.27 -18.99 -7.83
CA THR A 139 1.57 -17.86 -7.20
C THR A 139 2.39 -16.60 -7.39
N PRO A 140 1.81 -15.53 -7.99
CA PRO A 140 2.49 -14.24 -8.02
C PRO A 140 2.36 -13.54 -6.67
N VAL A 141 3.43 -12.84 -6.29
CA VAL A 141 3.52 -12.01 -5.09
C VAL A 141 4.09 -10.65 -5.47
N LEU A 142 3.47 -9.57 -4.97
CA LEU A 142 4.03 -8.24 -5.06
C LEU A 142 4.65 -7.87 -3.72
N ILE A 143 5.95 -7.54 -3.70
CA ILE A 143 6.66 -7.06 -2.51
C ILE A 143 7.06 -5.60 -2.78
N ASN A 144 6.36 -4.67 -2.14
CA ASN A 144 6.40 -3.24 -2.51
C ASN A 144 6.09 -3.10 -4.02
N ASP A 145 7.06 -2.68 -4.84
CA ASP A 145 6.91 -2.54 -6.30
C ASP A 145 7.51 -3.72 -7.08
N ASP A 146 8.12 -4.70 -6.41
CA ASP A 146 8.75 -5.86 -7.03
C ASP A 146 7.73 -6.98 -7.25
N PHE A 147 7.47 -7.31 -8.52
CA PHE A 147 6.59 -8.40 -8.91
C PHE A 147 7.38 -9.71 -9.01
N VAL A 148 7.01 -10.70 -8.20
CA VAL A 148 7.68 -12.01 -8.11
C VAL A 148 6.73 -13.12 -8.53
N GLU A 149 7.13 -13.91 -9.49
CA GLU A 149 6.35 -15.01 -10.06
C GLU A 149 6.78 -16.38 -9.51
N ASN A 150 5.90 -17.37 -9.68
CA ASN A 150 6.17 -18.78 -9.32
C ASN A 150 6.65 -18.93 -7.86
N VAL A 151 6.08 -18.14 -6.94
CA VAL A 151 6.41 -18.24 -5.53
C VAL A 151 5.77 -19.48 -4.92
N THR A 152 6.60 -20.29 -4.27
CA THR A 152 6.21 -21.49 -3.53
C THR A 152 6.63 -21.33 -2.07
N PRO A 153 6.04 -22.05 -1.11
CA PRO A 153 6.35 -21.88 0.33
C PRO A 153 7.85 -22.02 0.66
N ASP A 154 8.56 -22.89 -0.02
CA ASP A 154 10.00 -23.11 0.14
C ASP A 154 10.87 -21.93 -0.27
N LYS A 155 10.40 -21.09 -1.24
CA LYS A 155 11.12 -19.90 -1.71
C LYS A 155 10.94 -18.69 -0.79
N VAL A 156 9.93 -18.68 0.07
CA VAL A 156 9.58 -17.53 0.90
C VAL A 156 10.72 -17.13 1.84
N ALA A 157 11.42 -18.09 2.45
CA ALA A 157 12.53 -17.80 3.35
C ALA A 157 13.66 -17.00 2.68
N ASP A 158 13.95 -17.28 1.42
CA ASP A 158 14.98 -16.55 0.67
C ASP A 158 14.49 -15.18 0.21
N LEU A 159 13.20 -15.06 -0.14
CA LEU A 159 12.59 -13.75 -0.40
C LEU A 159 12.65 -12.85 0.84
N VAL A 160 12.26 -13.37 2.01
CA VAL A 160 12.33 -12.60 3.27
C VAL A 160 13.77 -12.17 3.59
N LYS A 161 14.77 -12.98 3.32
CA LYS A 161 16.18 -12.60 3.50
C LYS A 161 16.61 -11.48 2.55
N LYS A 162 16.15 -11.51 1.30
CA LYS A 162 16.49 -10.50 0.28
C LYS A 162 16.01 -9.09 0.64
N TYR A 163 14.86 -8.97 1.33
CA TYR A 163 14.21 -7.69 1.68
C TYR A 163 14.41 -7.27 3.15
N ARG A 164 15.25 -7.98 3.91
CA ARG A 164 15.55 -7.65 5.32
C ARG A 164 16.35 -6.37 5.52
#